data_5612da31188fa1494adac7d4e9f397da
#
_entry.id   5612da31188fa1494adac7d4e9f397da
#
_cell.length_a   1.000
_cell.length_b   1.000
_cell.length_c   1.000
_cell.angle_alpha   90.00
_cell.angle_beta   90.00
_cell.angle_gamma   90.00
#
_symmetry.space_group_name_H-M   'P 1'
#
loop_
_entity.id
_entity.type
_entity.pdbx_description
1 polymer ?
#
loop_
_entity_poly.entity_id
_entity_poly.type
_entity_poly.pdbx_seq_one_letter_code
_entity_poly.pdbx_strand_id
1 'polypeptide(L)' 'MLKIGDFSRLSRVTVKALRYYDEIGLLKPVEVDRFTGYRYYSLDQLP' A
#
# COMPACT_ATOMS: atom_id res chain seq x y z
N MET A 1 8.14 7.34 -3.49
CA MET A 1 7.01 6.49 -3.05
C MET A 1 7.47 5.05 -2.92
N LEU A 2 6.78 4.29 -2.10
CA LEU A 2 7.12 2.91 -1.81
C LEU A 2 6.15 1.97 -2.51
N LYS A 3 6.68 0.90 -3.11
CA LYS A 3 5.83 -0.18 -3.60
C LYS A 3 5.23 -0.90 -2.40
N ILE A 4 4.10 -1.58 -2.61
CA ILE A 4 3.37 -2.25 -1.55
C ILE A 4 4.25 -3.24 -0.76
N GLY A 5 5.17 -3.94 -1.42
CA GLY A 5 6.09 -4.86 -0.74
C GLY A 5 7.02 -4.17 0.23
N ASP A 6 7.56 -3.02 -0.17
CA ASP A 6 8.44 -2.22 0.68
C ASP A 6 7.65 -1.61 1.84
N PHE A 7 6.46 -1.10 1.55
CA PHE A 7 5.60 -0.53 2.58
C PHE A 7 5.19 -1.60 3.60
N SER A 8 4.92 -2.82 3.12
CA SER A 8 4.60 -3.95 3.97
C SER A 8 5.72 -4.22 4.97
N ARG A 9 6.97 -4.24 4.49
CA ARG A 9 8.12 -4.48 5.35
C ARG A 9 8.29 -3.39 6.41
N LEU A 10 8.14 -2.13 6.00
CA LEU A 10 8.32 -1.00 6.91
C LEU A 10 7.18 -0.87 7.92
N SER A 11 5.96 -1.16 7.49
CA SER A 11 4.78 -1.03 8.36
C SER A 11 4.54 -2.26 9.23
N ARG A 12 5.17 -3.38 8.89
CA ARG A 12 4.95 -4.68 9.51
C ARG A 12 3.51 -5.16 9.33
N VAL A 13 2.88 -4.74 8.26
CA VAL A 13 1.55 -5.18 7.85
C VAL A 13 1.72 -6.00 6.58
N THR A 14 1.11 -7.16 6.51
CA THR A 14 1.28 -8.04 5.34
C THR A 14 0.68 -7.39 4.10
N VAL A 15 1.22 -7.77 2.93
CA VAL A 15 0.68 -7.31 1.65
C VAL A 15 -0.80 -7.68 1.54
N LYS A 16 -1.17 -8.88 1.99
CA LYS A 16 -2.56 -9.32 1.96
C LYS A 16 -3.45 -8.40 2.78
N ALA A 17 -3.00 -7.99 3.98
CA ALA A 17 -3.75 -7.09 4.82
C ALA A 17 -3.85 -5.70 4.19
N LEU A 18 -2.76 -5.21 3.57
CA LEU A 18 -2.76 -3.91 2.89
C LEU A 18 -3.76 -3.89 1.74
N ARG A 19 -3.85 -4.97 0.99
CA ARG A 19 -4.83 -5.07 -0.10
C ARG A 19 -6.24 -5.08 0.43
N TYR A 20 -6.47 -5.75 1.53
CA TYR A 20 -7.77 -5.77 2.18
C TYR A 20 -8.16 -4.37 2.68
N TYR A 21 -7.20 -3.65 3.28
CA TYR A 21 -7.44 -2.29 3.78
C TYR A 21 -7.78 -1.33 2.64
N ASP A 22 -7.17 -1.51 1.48
CA ASP A 22 -7.51 -0.72 0.29
C ASP A 22 -8.96 -1.03 -0.12
N GLU A 23 -9.30 -2.31 -0.14
CA GLU A 23 -10.62 -2.76 -0.56
C GLU A 23 -11.74 -2.18 0.30
N ILE A 24 -11.53 -2.13 1.60
CA ILE A 24 -12.54 -1.59 2.53
C ILE A 24 -12.40 -0.10 2.78
N GLY A 25 -11.43 0.55 2.14
CA GLY A 25 -11.22 1.99 2.26
C GLY A 25 -10.56 2.44 3.55
N LEU A 26 -9.96 1.50 4.30
CA LEU A 26 -9.31 1.84 5.57
C LEU A 26 -7.95 2.51 5.35
N LEU A 27 -7.17 2.01 4.40
CA LEU A 27 -5.86 2.55 4.06
C LEU A 27 -5.64 2.36 2.57
N LYS A 28 -5.69 3.44 1.81
CA LYS A 28 -5.56 3.38 0.36
C LYS A 28 -4.18 3.82 -0.09
N PRO A 29 -3.63 3.19 -1.16
CA PRO A 29 -2.37 3.66 -1.72
C PRO A 29 -2.57 5.07 -2.28
N VAL A 30 -1.50 5.86 -2.30
CA VAL A 30 -1.56 7.21 -2.86
C VAL A 30 -1.63 7.17 -4.38
N GLU A 31 -1.17 6.08 -4.98
CA GLU A 31 -1.20 5.92 -6.42
C GLU A 31 -1.29 4.44 -6.79
N VAL A 32 -2.02 4.15 -7.84
CA VAL A 32 -2.05 2.81 -8.45
C VAL A 32 -1.67 3.01 -9.91
N ASP A 33 -0.62 2.32 -10.36
CA ASP A 33 -0.20 2.40 -11.76
C ASP A 33 -1.29 1.84 -12.65
N ARG A 34 -1.75 2.65 -13.61
CA ARG A 34 -2.89 2.28 -14.46
C ARG A 34 -2.57 1.14 -15.43
N PHE A 35 -1.30 0.92 -15.71
CA PHE A 35 -0.87 -0.10 -16.65
C PHE A 35 -0.53 -1.42 -15.98
N THR A 36 0.18 -1.36 -14.85
CA THR A 36 0.65 -2.56 -14.16
C THR A 36 -0.24 -2.96 -12.99
N GLY A 37 -1.03 -2.02 -12.46
CA GLY A 37 -1.83 -2.25 -11.28
C GLY A 37 -1.02 -2.20 -9.99
N TYR A 38 0.26 -1.83 -10.06
CA TYR A 38 1.09 -1.75 -8.88
C TYR A 38 0.63 -0.62 -7.96
N ARG A 39 0.61 -0.91 -6.66
CA ARG A 39 0.20 0.05 -5.64
C ARG A 39 1.41 0.71 -5.02
N TYR A 40 1.33 2.03 -4.82
CA TYR A 40 2.41 2.83 -4.24
C TYR A 40 1.89 3.58 -3.02
N TYR A 41 2.71 3.60 -1.98
CA TYR A 41 2.39 4.23 -0.70
C TYR A 41 3.41 5.31 -0.39
N SER A 42 3.04 6.30 0.41
CA SER A 42 3.99 7.32 0.86
C SER A 42 4.45 7.02 2.29
N LEU A 43 5.61 7.59 2.66
CA LEU A 43 6.14 7.45 4.02
C LEU A 43 5.17 8.02 5.05
N ASP A 44 4.39 9.03 4.66
CA ASP A 44 3.39 9.65 5.53
C ASP A 44 2.32 8.68 6.01
N GLN A 45 2.14 7.59 5.29
CA GLN A 45 1.13 6.59 5.62
C GLN A 45 1.61 5.57 6.66
N LEU A 46 2.89 5.60 7.00
CA LEU A 46 3.42 4.72 8.04
C LEU A 46 2.93 5.20 9.40
N PRO A 47 2.60 4.25 10.31
CA PRO A 47 2.17 4.61 11.66
C PRO A 47 3.29 5.21 12.49
#